data_f03fc52d43295c3e1f50c066fe11ac95
#
_entry.id   f03fc52d43295c3e1f50c066fe11ac95
#
_cell.length_a   1.000
_cell.length_b   1.000
_cell.length_c   1.000
_cell.angle_alpha   90.00
_cell.angle_beta   90.00
_cell.angle_gamma   90.00
#
_symmetry.space_group_name_H-M   'P 1'
#
loop_
_entity.id
_entity.type
_entity.pdbx_description
1 polymer ?
#
loop_
_entity_poly.entity_id
_entity_poly.type
_entity_poly.pdbx_seq_one_letter_code
_entity_poly.pdbx_strand_id
1 'polypeptide(L)'
;MTRIASIGVSRDRGFTLVEMMIVLVIISIMTVLMIPEMKGSYEEALLRSNARKMGAAFKAAYSRSITTQKQHRVRIDPEESKLFVEERSAESETPYMPIKQFDRKISQLHPNVSIHFHEAKPGFTGQEDGVGAEAMDSNPKEIPDGVFLFYPNGTSEGKDIELRDRMGFGLMVRLNPITSRVRFENLERIQP
;
A
#
# COMPACT_ATOMS: atom_id res chain seq x y z
N MET A 1 65.09 22.30 49.17
CA MET A 1 65.08 22.15 47.68
C MET A 1 63.69 21.76 47.23
N THR A 2 62.89 22.74 46.79
CA THR A 2 61.53 22.53 46.44
C THR A 2 61.46 22.59 44.89
N ARG A 3 61.12 21.45 44.24
CA ARG A 3 60.90 21.39 42.75
C ARG A 3 59.51 21.91 42.45
N ILE A 4 59.42 22.99 41.68
CA ILE A 4 58.20 23.51 41.09
C ILE A 4 57.96 22.73 39.82
N ALA A 5 56.87 21.92 39.78
CA ALA A 5 56.43 21.28 38.56
C ALA A 5 55.78 22.33 37.67
N SER A 6 56.31 22.50 36.42
CA SER A 6 55.69 23.34 35.39
C SER A 6 54.49 22.63 34.86
N ILE A 7 53.32 23.17 35.07
CA ILE A 7 52.05 22.73 34.42
C ILE A 7 52.12 23.20 32.96
N GLY A 8 52.28 22.25 32.05
CA GLY A 8 52.16 22.53 30.61
C GLY A 8 50.72 22.93 30.26
N VAL A 9 50.55 24.20 29.92
CA VAL A 9 49.28 24.71 29.38
C VAL A 9 49.11 24.15 27.97
N SER A 10 48.21 23.18 27.80
CA SER A 10 47.79 22.73 26.50
C SER A 10 47.09 23.90 25.79
N ARG A 11 47.61 24.33 24.66
CA ARG A 11 46.98 25.32 23.80
C ARG A 11 45.78 24.62 23.10
N ASP A 12 44.61 24.85 23.61
CA ASP A 12 43.36 24.49 22.93
C ASP A 12 43.27 25.35 21.68
N ARG A 13 43.43 24.69 20.52
CA ARG A 13 43.24 25.34 19.23
C ARG A 13 41.74 25.47 18.97
N GLY A 14 41.21 26.66 19.12
CA GLY A 14 39.84 26.99 18.69
C GLY A 14 39.70 26.93 17.17
N PHE A 15 38.49 26.59 16.69
CA PHE A 15 38.19 26.62 15.28
C PHE A 15 38.28 28.03 14.71
N THR A 16 38.82 28.14 13.52
CA THR A 16 38.87 29.42 12.79
C THR A 16 37.54 29.70 12.10
N LEU A 17 37.18 30.97 11.94
CA LEU A 17 35.97 31.37 11.21
C LEU A 17 35.97 30.81 9.80
N VAL A 18 37.13 30.79 9.13
CA VAL A 18 37.30 30.25 7.74
C VAL A 18 37.01 28.75 7.72
N GLU A 19 37.44 27.98 8.73
CA GLU A 19 37.19 26.55 8.82
C GLU A 19 35.69 26.26 8.93
N MET A 20 34.94 27.04 9.73
CA MET A 20 33.49 26.96 9.82
C MET A 20 32.81 27.30 8.50
N MET A 21 33.30 28.30 7.75
CA MET A 21 32.76 28.63 6.41
C MET A 21 32.96 27.46 5.43
N ILE A 22 34.13 26.82 5.42
CA ILE A 22 34.42 25.68 4.56
C ILE A 22 33.50 24.51 4.92
N VAL A 23 33.32 24.20 6.19
CA VAL A 23 32.42 23.14 6.65
C VAL A 23 30.99 23.38 6.20
N LEU A 24 30.47 24.60 6.34
CA LEU A 24 29.12 24.96 5.86
C LEU A 24 28.97 24.80 4.34
N VAL A 25 29.99 25.17 3.56
CA VAL A 25 29.98 24.96 2.11
C VAL A 25 29.93 23.48 1.76
N ILE A 26 30.74 22.64 2.40
CA ILE A 26 30.77 21.20 2.18
C ILE A 26 29.42 20.56 2.53
N ILE A 27 28.83 20.90 3.68
CA ILE A 27 27.52 20.39 4.12
C ILE A 27 26.43 20.82 3.11
N SER A 28 26.47 22.05 2.64
CA SER A 28 25.51 22.56 1.62
C SER A 28 25.57 21.77 0.32
N ILE A 29 26.76 21.49 -0.16
CA ILE A 29 26.94 20.69 -1.40
C ILE A 29 26.43 19.25 -1.19
N MET A 30 26.79 18.60 -0.08
CA MET A 30 26.33 17.24 0.25
C MET A 30 24.81 17.17 0.37
N THR A 31 24.19 18.18 0.99
CA THR A 31 22.72 18.22 1.13
C THR A 31 22.01 18.26 -0.21
N VAL A 32 22.52 19.06 -1.17
CA VAL A 32 21.92 19.17 -2.51
C VAL A 32 21.99 17.86 -3.29
N LEU A 33 23.05 17.08 -3.12
CA LEU A 33 23.21 15.78 -3.80
C LEU A 33 22.31 14.68 -3.21
N MET A 34 21.95 14.75 -1.94
CA MET A 34 21.10 13.73 -1.27
C MET A 34 19.60 13.85 -1.59
N ILE A 35 19.11 15.06 -1.91
CA ILE A 35 17.67 15.30 -2.12
C ILE A 35 17.06 14.47 -3.25
N PRO A 36 17.67 14.31 -4.44
CA PRO A 36 17.06 13.55 -5.55
C PRO A 36 16.90 12.06 -5.26
N GLU A 37 17.79 11.43 -4.50
CA GLU A 37 17.71 10.00 -4.21
C GLU A 37 16.55 9.65 -3.24
N MET A 38 16.16 10.57 -2.37
CA MET A 38 15.07 10.35 -1.41
C MET A 38 13.69 10.35 -2.07
N LYS A 39 13.50 11.00 -3.23
CA LYS A 39 12.18 11.07 -3.88
C LYS A 39 11.68 9.70 -4.33
N GLY A 40 12.53 8.87 -4.91
CA GLY A 40 12.15 7.52 -5.35
C GLY A 40 11.72 6.62 -4.20
N SER A 41 12.44 6.64 -3.09
CA SER A 41 12.11 5.85 -1.88
C SER A 41 10.79 6.30 -1.24
N TYR A 42 10.49 7.59 -1.25
CA TYR A 42 9.26 8.13 -0.71
C TYR A 42 8.03 7.70 -1.53
N GLU A 43 8.08 7.80 -2.85
CA GLU A 43 6.99 7.39 -3.75
C GLU A 43 6.73 5.88 -3.66
N GLU A 44 7.78 5.06 -3.63
CA GLU A 44 7.62 3.61 -3.40
C GLU A 44 6.97 3.32 -2.04
N ALA A 45 7.32 4.06 -0.99
CA ALA A 45 6.70 3.92 0.32
C ALA A 45 5.20 4.26 0.29
N LEU A 46 4.79 5.25 -0.50
CA LEU A 46 3.37 5.59 -0.70
C LEU A 46 2.60 4.47 -1.40
N LEU A 47 3.17 3.87 -2.47
CA LEU A 47 2.58 2.72 -3.15
C LEU A 47 2.34 1.56 -2.18
N ARG A 48 3.38 1.18 -1.44
CA ARG A 48 3.31 0.11 -0.43
C ARG A 48 2.31 0.43 0.70
N SER A 49 2.20 1.71 1.09
CA SER A 49 1.21 2.16 2.08
C SER A 49 -0.22 1.96 1.57
N ASN A 50 -0.51 2.39 0.33
CA ASN A 50 -1.83 2.20 -0.27
C ASN A 50 -2.18 0.71 -0.43
N ALA A 51 -1.23 -0.10 -0.92
CA ALA A 51 -1.41 -1.55 -1.05
C ALA A 51 -1.73 -2.23 0.30
N ARG A 52 -1.03 -1.84 1.38
CA ARG A 52 -1.31 -2.35 2.72
C ARG A 52 -2.70 -1.95 3.22
N LYS A 53 -3.17 -0.72 2.93
CA LYS A 53 -4.52 -0.26 3.27
C LYS A 53 -5.57 -1.09 2.55
N MET A 54 -5.38 -1.36 1.24
CA MET A 54 -6.25 -2.23 0.47
C MET A 54 -6.27 -3.66 1.04
N GLY A 55 -5.10 -4.23 1.33
CA GLY A 55 -5.00 -5.54 1.96
C GLY A 55 -5.70 -5.62 3.32
N ALA A 56 -5.62 -4.54 4.13
CA ALA A 56 -6.33 -4.46 5.41
C ALA A 56 -7.85 -4.41 5.21
N ALA A 57 -8.34 -3.66 4.20
CA ALA A 57 -9.75 -3.61 3.86
C ALA A 57 -10.28 -4.97 3.39
N PHE A 58 -9.55 -5.65 2.51
CA PHE A 58 -9.89 -7.00 2.04
C PHE A 58 -9.92 -8.01 3.19
N LYS A 59 -8.92 -7.99 4.05
CA LYS A 59 -8.89 -8.85 5.24
C LYS A 59 -10.06 -8.57 6.19
N ALA A 60 -10.44 -7.31 6.38
CA ALA A 60 -11.58 -6.94 7.20
C ALA A 60 -12.90 -7.44 6.59
N ALA A 61 -13.11 -7.25 5.29
CA ALA A 61 -14.29 -7.73 4.57
C ALA A 61 -14.38 -9.27 4.61
N TYR A 62 -13.27 -9.95 4.35
CA TYR A 62 -13.17 -11.41 4.45
C TYR A 62 -13.51 -11.94 5.85
N SER A 63 -12.86 -11.41 6.88
CA SER A 63 -13.12 -11.84 8.26
C SER A 63 -14.57 -11.63 8.66
N ARG A 64 -15.15 -10.49 8.27
CA ARG A 64 -16.55 -10.18 8.57
C ARG A 64 -17.52 -11.04 7.78
N SER A 65 -17.25 -11.35 6.50
CA SER A 65 -18.14 -12.18 5.71
C SER A 65 -18.34 -13.56 6.33
N ILE A 66 -17.26 -14.14 6.88
CA ILE A 66 -17.33 -15.43 7.59
C ILE A 66 -18.01 -15.28 8.96
N THR A 67 -17.67 -14.24 9.72
CA THR A 67 -18.19 -14.08 11.10
C THR A 67 -19.66 -13.74 11.11
N THR A 68 -20.14 -12.87 10.21
CA THR A 68 -21.54 -12.44 10.15
C THR A 68 -22.40 -13.32 9.25
N GLN A 69 -21.78 -14.25 8.50
CA GLN A 69 -22.45 -15.11 7.50
C GLN A 69 -23.21 -14.28 6.44
N LYS A 70 -22.71 -13.09 6.13
CA LYS A 70 -23.27 -12.18 5.14
C LYS A 70 -22.23 -11.83 4.09
N GLN A 71 -22.70 -11.52 2.88
CA GLN A 71 -21.84 -11.02 1.83
C GLN A 71 -21.34 -9.61 2.19
N HIS A 72 -20.03 -9.39 2.04
CA HIS A 72 -19.38 -8.08 2.19
C HIS A 72 -18.76 -7.67 0.87
N ARG A 73 -18.59 -6.38 0.68
CA ARG A 73 -17.82 -5.85 -0.44
C ARG A 73 -16.84 -4.76 -0.01
N VAL A 74 -15.75 -4.68 -0.73
CA VAL A 74 -14.86 -3.52 -0.70
C VAL A 74 -15.06 -2.74 -1.98
N ARG A 75 -15.40 -1.47 -1.86
CA ARG A 75 -15.50 -0.54 -2.98
C ARG A 75 -14.34 0.44 -2.91
N ILE A 76 -13.61 0.53 -4.00
CA ILE A 76 -12.51 1.47 -4.18
C ILE A 76 -13.01 2.58 -5.08
N ASP A 77 -12.89 3.81 -4.61
CA ASP A 77 -13.20 5.00 -5.36
C ASP A 77 -11.89 5.71 -5.72
N PRO A 78 -11.43 5.61 -6.98
CA PRO A 78 -10.18 6.23 -7.41
C PRO A 78 -10.25 7.76 -7.40
N GLU A 79 -11.41 8.35 -7.71
CA GLU A 79 -11.61 9.81 -7.80
C GLU A 79 -11.54 10.45 -6.41
N GLU A 80 -12.22 9.86 -5.42
CA GLU A 80 -12.17 10.33 -4.04
C GLU A 80 -10.96 9.80 -3.26
N SER A 81 -10.16 8.91 -3.86
CA SER A 81 -9.05 8.19 -3.19
C SER A 81 -9.50 7.54 -1.88
N LYS A 82 -10.64 6.85 -1.91
CA LYS A 82 -11.25 6.23 -0.73
C LYS A 82 -11.54 4.74 -0.91
N LEU A 83 -11.51 4.03 0.22
CA LEU A 83 -11.92 2.64 0.36
C LEU A 83 -13.16 2.58 1.25
N PHE A 84 -14.15 1.81 0.83
CA PHE A 84 -15.36 1.55 1.61
C PHE A 84 -15.48 0.05 1.83
N VAL A 85 -15.69 -0.36 3.08
CA VAL A 85 -16.06 -1.73 3.42
C VAL A 85 -17.54 -1.72 3.76
N GLU A 86 -18.32 -2.51 3.03
CA GLU A 86 -19.78 -2.48 3.08
C GLU A 86 -20.33 -3.89 3.32
N GLU A 87 -21.42 -3.99 4.09
CA GLU A 87 -22.15 -5.22 4.37
C GLU A 87 -23.44 -5.25 3.56
N ARG A 88 -23.80 -6.41 3.01
CA ARG A 88 -25.09 -6.60 2.34
C ARG A 88 -26.21 -6.55 3.36
N SER A 89 -27.15 -5.62 3.18
CA SER A 89 -28.37 -5.49 3.96
C SER A 89 -29.60 -5.86 3.13
N ALA A 90 -30.49 -6.67 3.69
CA ALA A 90 -31.77 -7.00 3.07
C ALA A 90 -32.88 -5.98 3.39
N GLU A 91 -32.66 -5.13 4.40
CA GLU A 91 -33.67 -4.23 4.96
C GLU A 91 -33.56 -2.78 4.46
N SER A 92 -32.55 -2.49 3.65
CA SER A 92 -32.26 -1.11 3.19
C SER A 92 -32.60 -0.93 1.72
N GLU A 93 -33.00 0.28 1.33
CA GLU A 93 -33.19 0.69 -0.08
C GLU A 93 -31.90 0.52 -0.89
N THR A 94 -30.73 0.65 -0.24
CA THR A 94 -29.45 0.33 -0.83
C THR A 94 -29.01 -1.06 -0.41
N PRO A 95 -28.64 -1.94 -1.36
CA PRO A 95 -28.31 -3.33 -1.06
C PRO A 95 -27.03 -3.49 -0.20
N TYR A 96 -26.27 -2.43 0.01
CA TYR A 96 -25.02 -2.44 0.79
C TYR A 96 -24.92 -1.21 1.69
N MET A 97 -24.51 -1.41 2.92
CA MET A 97 -24.31 -0.35 3.93
C MET A 97 -22.85 -0.29 4.40
N PRO A 98 -22.28 0.90 4.52
CA PRO A 98 -20.91 1.05 5.05
C PRO A 98 -20.81 0.57 6.49
N ILE A 99 -19.73 -0.16 6.79
CA ILE A 99 -19.46 -0.61 8.15
C ILE A 99 -18.87 0.55 8.96
N LYS A 100 -19.59 0.98 10.01
CA LYS A 100 -19.20 2.11 10.87
C LYS A 100 -17.86 1.93 11.62
N GLN A 101 -17.40 0.69 11.77
CA GLN A 101 -16.20 0.34 12.53
C GLN A 101 -14.92 0.31 11.70
N PHE A 102 -15.00 0.62 10.39
CA PHE A 102 -13.79 0.66 9.56
C PHE A 102 -13.05 1.98 9.79
N ASP A 103 -11.77 1.88 10.18
CA ASP A 103 -10.95 3.05 10.54
C ASP A 103 -10.79 4.02 9.36
N ARG A 104 -11.09 5.31 9.60
CA ARG A 104 -10.93 6.38 8.60
C ARG A 104 -9.51 6.47 8.03
N LYS A 105 -8.49 6.12 8.82
CA LYS A 105 -7.09 6.14 8.37
C LYS A 105 -6.80 5.08 7.31
N ILE A 106 -7.48 3.94 7.38
CA ILE A 106 -7.35 2.86 6.40
C ILE A 106 -8.19 3.16 5.16
N SER A 107 -9.33 3.83 5.34
CA SER A 107 -10.25 4.15 4.24
C SER A 107 -9.74 5.21 3.27
N GLN A 108 -8.71 5.99 3.64
CA GLN A 108 -8.19 7.05 2.78
C GLN A 108 -6.88 6.62 2.10
N LEU A 109 -6.89 6.62 0.77
CA LEU A 109 -5.72 6.36 -0.07
C LEU A 109 -4.95 7.66 -0.34
N HIS A 110 -3.70 7.54 -0.76
CA HIS A 110 -2.90 8.71 -1.13
C HIS A 110 -3.24 9.11 -2.58
N PRO A 111 -3.57 10.39 -2.84
CA PRO A 111 -4.07 10.84 -4.15
C PRO A 111 -3.01 10.83 -5.27
N ASN A 112 -1.72 10.74 -4.92
CA ASN A 112 -0.61 10.69 -5.91
C ASN A 112 -0.40 9.31 -6.51
N VAL A 113 -1.23 8.32 -6.16
CA VAL A 113 -1.15 6.96 -6.67
C VAL A 113 -2.34 6.74 -7.60
N SER A 114 -2.08 6.46 -8.86
CA SER A 114 -3.11 6.06 -9.82
C SER A 114 -3.48 4.58 -9.62
N ILE A 115 -4.75 4.27 -9.83
CA ILE A 115 -5.33 2.95 -9.62
C ILE A 115 -5.95 2.50 -10.94
N HIS A 116 -5.50 1.36 -11.45
CA HIS A 116 -6.03 0.73 -12.65
C HIS A 116 -6.52 -0.68 -12.32
N PHE A 117 -7.63 -1.08 -12.93
CA PHE A 117 -8.21 -2.41 -12.74
C PHE A 117 -7.99 -3.25 -13.98
N HIS A 118 -7.53 -4.49 -13.79
CA HIS A 118 -7.26 -5.45 -14.85
C HIS A 118 -8.04 -6.72 -14.58
N GLU A 119 -8.44 -7.40 -15.64
CA GLU A 119 -9.03 -8.74 -15.52
C GLU A 119 -8.07 -9.68 -14.80
N ALA A 120 -8.60 -10.45 -13.85
CA ALA A 120 -7.81 -11.41 -13.10
C ALA A 120 -7.21 -12.47 -14.05
N LYS A 121 -5.89 -12.64 -14.03
CA LYS A 121 -5.23 -13.65 -14.88
C LYS A 121 -5.61 -15.05 -14.40
N PRO A 122 -6.06 -15.94 -15.31
CA PRO A 122 -6.52 -17.31 -14.95
C PRO A 122 -5.44 -18.22 -14.31
N GLY A 123 -4.17 -17.82 -14.27
CA GLY A 123 -3.07 -18.58 -13.66
C GLY A 123 -2.92 -18.43 -12.15
N PHE A 124 -3.76 -17.64 -11.47
CA PHE A 124 -3.71 -17.43 -10.03
C PHE A 124 -4.65 -18.37 -9.25
N THR A 125 -5.40 -19.22 -9.93
CA THR A 125 -6.13 -20.33 -9.34
C THR A 125 -5.12 -21.41 -8.96
N GLY A 126 -4.60 -21.33 -7.74
CA GLY A 126 -3.91 -22.36 -6.94
C GLY A 126 -3.39 -23.66 -7.59
N GLN A 127 -2.67 -23.58 -8.70
CA GLN A 127 -2.14 -24.76 -9.39
C GLN A 127 -0.78 -25.23 -8.81
N GLU A 128 -0.42 -24.77 -7.61
CA GLU A 128 0.68 -25.38 -6.86
C GLU A 128 0.25 -26.61 -6.01
N ASP A 129 -1.07 -26.82 -5.81
CA ASP A 129 -1.59 -28.01 -5.15
C ASP A 129 -2.81 -28.51 -5.94
N GLY A 130 -2.57 -29.43 -6.85
CA GLY A 130 -3.44 -30.13 -7.77
C GLY A 130 -4.89 -30.47 -7.39
N VAL A 131 -5.67 -29.49 -6.94
CA VAL A 131 -7.12 -29.65 -6.76
C VAL A 131 -7.79 -28.81 -7.86
N GLY A 132 -8.25 -29.47 -8.88
CA GLY A 132 -9.02 -28.88 -9.98
C GLY A 132 -10.22 -28.13 -9.43
N ALA A 133 -10.20 -26.81 -9.60
CA ALA A 133 -11.41 -26.02 -9.50
C ALA A 133 -12.25 -26.33 -10.74
N GLU A 134 -13.24 -27.21 -10.61
CA GLU A 134 -14.36 -27.26 -11.53
C GLU A 134 -14.94 -25.84 -11.55
N ALA A 135 -14.95 -25.26 -12.75
CA ALA A 135 -15.55 -23.95 -12.99
C ALA A 135 -16.99 -23.99 -12.46
N MET A 136 -17.25 -23.30 -11.36
CA MET A 136 -18.61 -22.99 -10.96
C MET A 136 -19.21 -22.17 -12.10
N ASP A 137 -20.13 -22.81 -12.80
CA ASP A 137 -20.96 -22.25 -13.86
C ASP A 137 -21.88 -21.16 -13.24
N SER A 138 -21.30 -20.00 -13.04
CA SER A 138 -22.01 -18.77 -12.72
C SER A 138 -21.68 -17.79 -13.83
N ASN A 139 -22.69 -17.57 -14.68
CA ASN A 139 -22.75 -16.48 -15.63
C ASN A 139 -22.01 -15.27 -15.05
N PRO A 140 -20.88 -14.82 -15.62
CA PRO A 140 -20.07 -13.80 -15.00
C PRO A 140 -20.89 -12.51 -14.96
N LYS A 141 -21.50 -12.27 -13.81
CA LYS A 141 -22.11 -10.97 -13.53
C LYS A 141 -20.93 -10.01 -13.57
N GLU A 142 -20.89 -9.19 -14.58
CA GLU A 142 -19.82 -8.19 -14.78
C GLU A 142 -19.67 -7.39 -13.48
N ILE A 143 -18.61 -7.67 -12.75
CA ILE A 143 -18.32 -6.94 -11.50
C ILE A 143 -17.76 -5.58 -11.92
N PRO A 144 -18.38 -4.48 -11.50
CA PRO A 144 -17.87 -3.14 -11.82
C PRO A 144 -16.44 -2.95 -11.33
N ASP A 145 -15.67 -2.15 -12.04
CA ASP A 145 -14.34 -1.77 -11.62
C ASP A 145 -14.35 -1.18 -10.21
N GLY A 146 -13.34 -1.53 -9.42
CA GLY A 146 -13.22 -1.08 -8.05
C GLY A 146 -14.11 -1.80 -7.03
N VAL A 147 -14.87 -2.82 -7.42
CA VAL A 147 -15.71 -3.61 -6.53
C VAL A 147 -15.11 -5.00 -6.32
N PHE A 148 -15.01 -5.41 -5.05
CA PHE A 148 -14.50 -6.72 -4.62
C PHE A 148 -15.52 -7.35 -3.68
N LEU A 149 -15.96 -8.55 -4.00
CA LEU A 149 -16.98 -9.27 -3.24
C LEU A 149 -16.32 -10.35 -2.36
N PHE A 150 -16.85 -10.52 -1.16
CA PHE A 150 -16.40 -11.52 -0.18
C PHE A 150 -17.61 -12.28 0.32
N TYR A 151 -17.56 -13.60 0.20
CA TYR A 151 -18.67 -14.49 0.52
C TYR A 151 -18.48 -15.22 1.85
N PRO A 152 -19.57 -15.65 2.51
CA PRO A 152 -19.51 -16.40 3.77
C PRO A 152 -18.74 -17.72 3.69
N ASN A 153 -18.68 -18.35 2.51
CA ASN A 153 -17.92 -19.58 2.26
C ASN A 153 -16.40 -19.36 2.17
N GLY A 154 -15.92 -18.13 2.33
CA GLY A 154 -14.48 -17.79 2.27
C GLY A 154 -13.94 -17.51 0.88
N THR A 155 -14.76 -17.54 -0.16
CA THR A 155 -14.39 -17.15 -1.52
C THR A 155 -14.52 -15.66 -1.74
N SER A 156 -13.89 -15.15 -2.78
CA SER A 156 -13.95 -13.75 -3.17
C SER A 156 -13.99 -13.59 -4.69
N GLU A 157 -14.48 -12.47 -5.15
CA GLU A 157 -14.50 -12.08 -6.57
C GLU A 157 -14.00 -10.63 -6.69
N GLY A 158 -13.27 -10.36 -7.76
CA GLY A 158 -12.73 -9.02 -8.06
C GLY A 158 -11.70 -9.07 -9.16
N LYS A 159 -11.22 -7.89 -9.53
CA LYS A 159 -10.19 -7.71 -10.56
C LYS A 159 -8.82 -7.52 -9.92
N ASP A 160 -7.76 -7.71 -10.70
CA ASP A 160 -6.40 -7.33 -10.29
C ASP A 160 -6.30 -5.80 -10.24
N ILE A 161 -5.55 -5.26 -9.26
CA ILE A 161 -5.36 -3.83 -9.08
C ILE A 161 -3.90 -3.48 -9.36
N GLU A 162 -3.69 -2.59 -10.30
CA GLU A 162 -2.40 -1.98 -10.55
C GLU A 162 -2.34 -0.60 -9.90
N LEU A 163 -1.36 -0.40 -9.05
CA LEU A 163 -1.04 0.87 -8.43
C LEU A 163 0.19 1.45 -9.12
N ARG A 164 0.12 2.71 -9.56
CA ARG A 164 1.28 3.42 -10.11
C ARG A 164 1.46 4.78 -9.47
N ASP A 165 2.72 5.13 -9.27
CA ASP A 165 3.09 6.48 -8.85
C ASP A 165 3.47 7.36 -10.05
N ARG A 166 3.80 8.63 -9.76
CA ARG A 166 4.22 9.60 -10.77
C ARG A 166 5.63 9.35 -11.34
N MET A 167 6.42 8.51 -10.69
CA MET A 167 7.78 8.15 -11.07
C MET A 167 7.85 6.87 -11.91
N GLY A 168 6.70 6.26 -12.22
CA GLY A 168 6.57 5.04 -13.00
C GLY A 168 6.80 3.75 -12.21
N PHE A 169 6.95 3.80 -10.88
CA PHE A 169 6.94 2.58 -10.05
C PHE A 169 5.53 1.99 -10.03
N GLY A 170 5.45 0.68 -10.13
CA GLY A 170 4.19 -0.05 -10.16
C GLY A 170 4.15 -1.17 -9.13
N LEU A 171 2.97 -1.42 -8.58
CA LEU A 171 2.67 -2.52 -7.68
C LEU A 171 1.35 -3.17 -8.07
N MET A 172 1.37 -4.46 -8.31
CA MET A 172 0.15 -5.25 -8.55
C MET A 172 -0.37 -5.80 -7.23
N VAL A 173 -1.65 -5.61 -6.99
CA VAL A 173 -2.40 -6.20 -5.86
C VAL A 173 -3.36 -7.23 -6.43
N ARG A 174 -3.14 -8.50 -6.12
CA ARG A 174 -3.95 -9.63 -6.58
C ARG A 174 -4.71 -10.27 -5.44
N LEU A 175 -5.98 -10.54 -5.69
CA LEU A 175 -6.86 -11.23 -4.75
C LEU A 175 -7.10 -12.67 -5.25
N ASN A 176 -6.69 -13.66 -4.46
CA ASN A 176 -6.98 -15.05 -4.79
C ASN A 176 -8.47 -15.35 -4.57
N PRO A 177 -9.22 -15.79 -5.59
CA PRO A 177 -10.67 -15.96 -5.48
C PRO A 177 -11.09 -17.09 -4.53
N ILE A 178 -10.26 -18.12 -4.37
CA ILE A 178 -10.58 -19.29 -3.55
C ILE A 178 -10.26 -19.05 -2.08
N THR A 179 -9.08 -18.46 -1.80
CA THR A 179 -8.58 -18.30 -0.43
C THR A 179 -8.75 -16.88 0.11
N SER A 180 -9.20 -15.94 -0.71
CA SER A 180 -9.30 -14.50 -0.41
C SER A 180 -7.97 -13.88 0.10
N ARG A 181 -6.84 -14.53 -0.19
CA ARG A 181 -5.51 -14.01 0.17
C ARG A 181 -5.07 -12.97 -0.83
N VAL A 182 -4.46 -11.92 -0.32
CA VAL A 182 -3.89 -10.83 -1.12
C VAL A 182 -2.41 -11.08 -1.34
N ARG A 183 -1.95 -10.96 -2.59
CA ARG A 183 -0.52 -10.93 -2.95
C ARG A 183 -0.16 -9.58 -3.53
N PHE A 184 1.08 -9.16 -3.28
CA PHE A 184 1.67 -7.94 -3.79
C PHE A 184 2.86 -8.30 -4.66
N GLU A 185 2.86 -7.85 -5.91
CA GLU A 185 3.93 -8.08 -6.88
C GLU A 185 4.46 -6.72 -7.37
N ASN A 186 5.77 -6.52 -7.29
CA ASN A 186 6.37 -5.31 -7.86
C ASN A 186 6.34 -5.42 -9.38
N LEU A 187 5.91 -4.36 -10.05
CA LEU A 187 5.97 -4.24 -11.49
C LEU A 187 7.27 -3.55 -11.91
N GLU A 188 7.72 -3.85 -13.12
CA GLU A 188 8.85 -3.13 -13.69
C GLU A 188 8.52 -1.64 -13.83
N ARG A 189 9.55 -0.81 -13.58
CA ARG A 189 9.41 0.63 -13.69
C ARG A 189 9.23 1.00 -15.16
N ILE A 190 8.14 1.68 -15.47
CA ILE A 190 7.97 2.31 -16.77
C ILE A 190 8.80 3.61 -16.77
N GLN A 191 9.82 3.68 -17.62
CA GLN A 191 10.51 4.95 -17.84
C GLN A 191 9.56 5.89 -18.58
N PRO A 192 9.39 7.13 -18.11
CA PRO A 192 8.56 8.13 -18.76
C PRO A 192 9.08 8.55 -20.12
#